data_32f30b3ad154033b9eabfdfd1e61bbe4
#
_entry.id   32f30b3ad154033b9eabfdfd1e61bbe4
#
_cell.length_a   1.000
_cell.length_b   1.000
_cell.length_c   1.000
_cell.angle_alpha   90.00
_cell.angle_beta   90.00
_cell.angle_gamma   90.00
#
_symmetry.space_group_name_H-M   'P 1'
#
loop_
_entity.id
_entity.type
_entity.pdbx_description
1 polymer ?
#
loop_
_entity_poly.entity_id
_entity_poly.type
_entity_poly.pdbx_seq_one_letter_code
_entity_poly.pdbx_strand_id
1 'polypeptide(L)'
;MVSEKELELWYELAQKVGMKHLSTKKAFLRQLELYSNSPTGSSCQIAGRSPSTLPWSEVISTYRFMDNENISLKALRSFRRELSLEHHPKGSDVLIMNDISLLDYYHHTTKEDRRAIGDGKGKGYEYICNLAVNPSDGGVLGVLHDCLVNCDGPDDVDMVDYSDSYLKKYLSTDDLEDIKENHKHQMVSHIRASAEHLKEWNPIHVGDREFDDIFIMLATMDKNHDFVLRAKNIRNVQTPNFDALPESALVKKQGGHPMKDGYVCTKISELIKYIPLSPYKELPLDGRGRVTEQINAKRNAQLHIGSVPISLYRQAKRNHKYIKTPQAVDVNLVVIKELNSPEGEEPLLWILFTNRDVDTLEKMTYIGKIYELRWKIEEFFRLLKTTYKLEQARYNSASKVARYLVLITIAAQMTMKLRSLAGISQSASLDDEEYRKVKEAMKHPSDDKIDINLRLFALIARRGGWLGRRRDPIGSTILSRGMMDVLTVLQFQQEHKDLLNELQNNPQNIF
;
A
#
# COMPACT_ATOMS: atom_id res chain seq x y z
N MET A 1 -4.82 18.76 14.19
CA MET A 1 -3.65 19.65 14.22
C MET A 1 -2.45 18.80 14.54
N VAL A 2 -1.35 19.04 13.87
CA VAL A 2 -0.07 18.39 14.17
C VAL A 2 0.38 18.87 15.54
N SER A 3 0.77 17.97 16.44
CA SER A 3 1.20 18.32 17.79
C SER A 3 2.60 18.95 17.77
N GLU A 4 2.98 19.68 18.82
CA GLU A 4 4.35 20.22 18.97
C GLU A 4 5.39 19.11 18.89
N LYS A 5 5.15 17.95 19.51
CA LYS A 5 6.04 16.78 19.44
C LYS A 5 6.20 16.24 18.03
N GLU A 6 5.13 16.20 17.25
CA GLU A 6 5.22 15.79 15.84
C GLU A 6 5.99 16.80 15.00
N LEU A 7 5.83 18.10 15.26
CA LEU A 7 6.61 19.14 14.60
C LEU A 7 8.10 19.06 14.95
N GLU A 8 8.45 18.80 16.21
CA GLU A 8 9.84 18.56 16.64
C GLU A 8 10.42 17.34 15.93
N LEU A 9 9.72 16.21 15.96
CA LEU A 9 10.12 15.00 15.24
C LEU A 9 10.32 15.28 13.74
N TRP A 10 9.39 15.98 13.11
CA TRP A 10 9.52 16.33 11.69
C TRP A 10 10.73 17.23 11.42
N TYR A 11 11.06 18.10 12.34
CA TYR A 11 12.24 18.96 12.24
C TYR A 11 13.52 18.14 12.30
N GLU A 12 13.60 17.20 13.25
CA GLU A 12 14.74 16.27 13.41
C GLU A 12 14.91 15.38 12.18
N LEU A 13 13.82 14.76 11.69
CA LEU A 13 13.84 13.93 10.51
C LEU A 13 14.27 14.72 9.25
N ALA A 14 13.77 15.93 9.06
CA ALA A 14 14.17 16.78 7.95
C ALA A 14 15.67 17.13 7.99
N GLN A 15 16.24 17.26 9.17
CA GLN A 15 17.68 17.47 9.34
C GLN A 15 18.48 16.20 9.05
N LYS A 16 18.04 15.04 9.56
CA LYS A 16 18.63 13.72 9.34
C LYS A 16 18.75 13.37 7.85
N VAL A 17 17.72 13.67 7.06
CA VAL A 17 17.71 13.40 5.61
C VAL A 17 18.43 14.46 4.77
N GLY A 18 19.18 15.35 5.39
CA GLY A 18 20.07 16.29 4.71
C GLY A 18 19.41 17.55 4.17
N MET A 19 18.22 17.93 4.63
CA MET A 19 17.63 19.23 4.32
C MET A 19 18.38 20.34 5.09
N LYS A 20 19.50 20.80 4.56
CA LYS A 20 20.43 21.70 5.27
C LYS A 20 19.89 23.12 5.43
N HIS A 21 19.18 23.63 4.42
CA HIS A 21 18.72 25.04 4.42
C HIS A 21 17.46 25.21 5.26
N LEU A 22 17.50 26.12 6.22
CA LEU A 22 16.39 26.41 7.14
C LEU A 22 15.12 26.84 6.39
N SER A 23 15.26 27.66 5.34
CA SER A 23 14.14 28.10 4.50
C SER A 23 13.44 26.91 3.79
N THR A 24 14.20 25.96 3.28
CA THR A 24 13.70 24.75 2.62
C THR A 24 12.94 23.87 3.61
N LYS A 25 13.53 23.65 4.80
CA LYS A 25 12.85 22.89 5.88
C LYS A 25 11.52 23.54 6.27
N LYS A 26 11.54 24.84 6.56
CA LYS A 26 10.31 25.59 6.93
C LYS A 26 9.25 25.52 5.84
N ALA A 27 9.63 25.70 4.57
CA ALA A 27 8.71 25.61 3.44
C ALA A 27 8.09 24.19 3.33
N PHE A 28 8.88 23.16 3.45
CA PHE A 28 8.40 21.77 3.40
C PHE A 28 7.46 21.45 4.59
N LEU A 29 7.90 21.72 5.81
CA LEU A 29 7.12 21.42 7.01
C LEU A 29 5.80 22.21 7.03
N ARG A 30 5.81 23.46 6.55
CA ARG A 30 4.58 24.23 6.39
C ARG A 30 3.61 23.59 5.39
N GLN A 31 4.12 23.11 4.25
CA GLN A 31 3.27 22.39 3.29
C GLN A 31 2.75 21.06 3.86
N LEU A 32 3.59 20.33 4.59
CA LEU A 32 3.18 19.08 5.23
C LEU A 32 2.09 19.31 6.26
N GLU A 33 2.23 20.31 7.09
CA GLU A 33 1.20 20.74 8.05
C GLU A 33 -0.11 21.12 7.34
N LEU A 34 -0.02 21.91 6.28
CA LEU A 34 -1.17 22.33 5.48
C LEU A 34 -1.96 21.14 4.93
N TYR A 35 -1.27 20.18 4.28
CA TYR A 35 -1.91 19.00 3.70
C TYR A 35 -2.40 18.01 4.75
N SER A 36 -1.73 17.90 5.88
CA SER A 36 -2.16 17.08 7.02
C SER A 36 -3.40 17.61 7.69
N ASN A 37 -3.55 18.94 7.75
CA ASN A 37 -4.72 19.61 8.32
C ASN A 37 -5.87 19.80 7.31
N SER A 38 -5.61 19.58 6.03
CA SER A 38 -6.62 19.69 4.96
C SER A 38 -6.61 18.45 4.07
N PRO A 39 -7.12 17.31 4.54
CA PRO A 39 -6.99 16.02 3.85
C PRO A 39 -7.84 15.91 2.58
N THR A 40 -8.11 16.99 1.89
CA THR A 40 -8.92 16.98 0.67
C THR A 40 -8.41 17.97 -0.36
N GLY A 41 -7.71 17.50 -1.34
CA GLY A 41 -7.54 18.22 -2.58
C GLY A 41 -6.21 18.93 -2.79
N SER A 42 -6.02 19.38 -4.01
CA SER A 42 -4.91 20.24 -4.42
C SER A 42 -4.99 21.62 -3.73
N SER A 43 -3.90 22.36 -3.74
CA SER A 43 -3.85 23.74 -3.23
C SER A 43 -5.01 24.62 -3.74
N CYS A 44 -5.40 24.49 -5.02
CA CYS A 44 -6.55 25.19 -5.58
C CYS A 44 -7.89 24.78 -4.96
N GLN A 45 -8.03 23.52 -4.56
CA GLN A 45 -9.26 22.99 -3.94
C GLN A 45 -9.32 23.34 -2.47
N ILE A 46 -8.17 23.41 -1.78
CA ILE A 46 -8.07 23.92 -0.42
C ILE A 46 -8.48 25.40 -0.41
N ALA A 47 -7.96 26.20 -1.34
CA ALA A 47 -8.30 27.62 -1.48
C ALA A 47 -9.77 27.87 -1.88
N GLY A 48 -10.36 27.00 -2.71
CA GLY A 48 -11.72 27.17 -3.22
C GLY A 48 -12.82 26.71 -2.28
N ARG A 49 -12.51 26.15 -1.11
CA ARG A 49 -13.52 25.60 -0.19
C ARG A 49 -14.15 26.62 0.73
N SER A 50 -13.39 27.60 1.11
CA SER A 50 -13.89 28.77 1.82
C SER A 50 -12.89 29.90 1.63
N PRO A 51 -13.32 31.08 1.23
CA PRO A 51 -12.46 32.26 1.15
C PRO A 51 -11.81 32.62 2.50
N SER A 52 -12.35 32.08 3.60
CA SER A 52 -11.90 32.35 4.95
C SER A 52 -10.88 31.37 5.51
N THR A 53 -10.63 30.21 4.87
CA THR A 53 -9.83 29.14 5.49
C THR A 53 -8.36 29.09 5.04
N LEU A 54 -8.00 29.67 3.90
CA LEU A 54 -6.61 29.82 3.49
C LEU A 54 -6.36 31.20 2.91
N PRO A 55 -5.46 31.99 3.51
CA PRO A 55 -4.98 33.22 2.92
C PRO A 55 -4.39 32.95 1.54
N TRP A 56 -4.59 33.86 0.58
CA TRP A 56 -4.04 33.77 -0.76
C TRP A 56 -2.52 33.57 -0.76
N SER A 57 -1.83 34.10 0.24
CA SER A 57 -0.40 33.90 0.48
C SER A 57 -0.01 32.43 0.64
N GLU A 58 -0.83 31.62 1.29
CA GLU A 58 -0.58 30.16 1.47
C GLU A 58 -0.75 29.40 0.16
N VAL A 59 -1.72 29.78 -0.66
CA VAL A 59 -1.89 29.22 -2.01
C VAL A 59 -0.67 29.50 -2.86
N ILE A 60 -0.20 30.74 -2.88
CA ILE A 60 1.02 31.11 -3.60
C ILE A 60 2.25 30.38 -3.03
N SER A 61 2.33 30.23 -1.71
CA SER A 61 3.41 29.50 -1.05
C SER A 61 3.46 28.04 -1.52
N THR A 62 2.31 27.41 -1.71
CA THR A 62 2.22 26.02 -2.24
C THR A 62 2.74 25.95 -3.67
N TYR A 63 2.35 26.86 -4.56
CA TYR A 63 2.87 26.87 -5.93
C TYR A 63 4.39 27.10 -5.96
N ARG A 64 4.89 28.06 -5.17
CA ARG A 64 6.33 28.29 -5.04
C ARG A 64 7.09 27.08 -4.51
N PHE A 65 6.50 26.33 -3.57
CA PHE A 65 7.09 25.08 -3.09
C PHE A 65 7.18 24.04 -4.21
N MET A 66 6.11 23.86 -5.00
CA MET A 66 6.10 22.88 -6.10
C MET A 66 7.07 23.27 -7.21
N ASP A 67 7.32 24.57 -7.43
CA ASP A 67 8.23 25.10 -8.45
C ASP A 67 9.69 25.22 -7.99
N ASN A 68 9.97 25.01 -6.70
CA ASN A 68 11.30 25.19 -6.14
C ASN A 68 12.21 23.98 -6.42
N GLU A 69 13.06 24.10 -7.43
CA GLU A 69 14.02 23.06 -7.83
C GLU A 69 15.10 22.78 -6.75
N ASN A 70 15.34 23.71 -5.82
CA ASN A 70 16.28 23.50 -4.71
C ASN A 70 15.74 22.52 -3.64
N ILE A 71 14.49 22.11 -3.73
CA ILE A 71 13.91 21.10 -2.85
C ILE A 71 14.02 19.75 -3.54
N SER A 72 14.97 18.94 -3.14
CA SER A 72 15.21 17.62 -3.70
C SER A 72 14.03 16.68 -3.42
N LEU A 73 13.45 16.08 -4.46
CA LEU A 73 12.42 15.04 -4.32
C LEU A 73 12.97 13.81 -3.56
N LYS A 74 14.25 13.49 -3.74
CA LYS A 74 14.93 12.44 -2.99
C LYS A 74 14.90 12.71 -1.47
N ALA A 75 15.18 13.95 -1.05
CA ALA A 75 15.13 14.32 0.37
C ALA A 75 13.70 14.24 0.92
N LEU A 76 12.68 14.65 0.15
CA LEU A 76 11.28 14.53 0.54
C LEU A 76 10.85 13.06 0.71
N ARG A 77 11.22 12.19 -0.23
CA ARG A 77 10.96 10.75 -0.17
C ARG A 77 11.70 10.10 1.00
N SER A 78 12.95 10.48 1.25
CA SER A 78 13.73 9.99 2.40
C SER A 78 13.08 10.38 3.72
N PHE A 79 12.60 11.62 3.85
CA PHE A 79 11.86 12.07 5.02
C PHE A 79 10.61 11.21 5.27
N ARG A 80 9.80 10.99 4.23
CA ARG A 80 8.59 10.17 4.33
C ARG A 80 8.91 8.74 4.76
N ARG A 81 9.96 8.14 4.22
CA ARG A 81 10.41 6.79 4.58
C ARG A 81 10.83 6.69 6.05
N GLU A 82 11.65 7.60 6.53
CA GLU A 82 12.04 7.67 7.94
C GLU A 82 10.81 7.80 8.85
N LEU A 83 9.91 8.72 8.52
CA LEU A 83 8.66 8.90 9.26
C LEU A 83 7.77 7.64 9.28
N SER A 84 7.78 6.86 8.21
CA SER A 84 6.99 5.63 8.10
C SER A 84 7.44 4.55 9.07
N LEU A 85 8.74 4.46 9.38
CA LEU A 85 9.33 3.40 10.19
C LEU A 85 9.70 3.85 11.62
N GLU A 86 9.58 5.14 11.93
CA GLU A 86 10.09 5.74 13.18
C GLU A 86 9.61 5.02 14.46
N HIS A 87 8.36 4.58 14.46
CA HIS A 87 7.77 3.91 15.63
C HIS A 87 7.55 2.41 15.44
N HIS A 88 8.07 1.83 14.34
CA HIS A 88 7.94 0.40 14.11
C HIS A 88 9.08 -0.35 14.80
N PRO A 89 8.78 -1.37 15.65
CA PRO A 89 9.84 -2.05 16.42
C PRO A 89 10.90 -2.68 15.53
N LYS A 90 12.17 -2.41 15.81
CA LYS A 90 13.29 -3.04 15.12
C LYS A 90 13.30 -4.55 15.38
N GLY A 91 13.74 -5.33 14.40
CA GLY A 91 13.74 -6.79 14.45
C GLY A 91 12.38 -7.44 14.22
N SER A 92 11.30 -6.64 14.05
CA SER A 92 9.98 -7.16 13.71
C SER A 92 9.76 -7.31 12.21
N ASP A 93 8.76 -8.11 11.84
CA ASP A 93 8.30 -8.21 10.46
C ASP A 93 7.66 -6.89 10.00
N VAL A 94 7.94 -6.48 8.78
CA VAL A 94 7.27 -5.37 8.08
C VAL A 94 6.78 -5.84 6.73
N LEU A 95 5.49 -5.70 6.48
CA LEU A 95 4.91 -6.02 5.17
C LEU A 95 5.11 -4.85 4.23
N ILE A 96 5.55 -5.14 3.02
CA ILE A 96 5.71 -4.17 1.96
C ILE A 96 4.72 -4.53 0.86
N MET A 97 3.58 -3.85 0.85
CA MET A 97 2.57 -4.03 -0.19
C MET A 97 3.05 -3.36 -1.45
N ASN A 98 3.21 -4.14 -2.51
CA ASN A 98 3.68 -3.67 -3.80
C ASN A 98 2.52 -3.69 -4.79
N ASP A 99 2.23 -2.55 -5.40
CA ASP A 99 1.17 -2.45 -6.40
C ASP A 99 1.37 -1.24 -7.32
N ILE A 100 0.70 -1.23 -8.46
CA ILE A 100 0.73 -0.17 -9.46
C ILE A 100 -0.66 0.45 -9.57
N SER A 101 -0.72 1.76 -9.57
CA SER A 101 -1.95 2.51 -9.83
C SER A 101 -1.79 3.38 -11.07
N LEU A 102 -2.75 3.28 -11.99
CA LEU A 102 -2.82 4.15 -13.14
C LEU A 102 -3.43 5.49 -12.71
N LEU A 103 -2.71 6.58 -12.93
CA LEU A 103 -3.18 7.94 -12.68
C LEU A 103 -3.63 8.56 -14.01
N ASP A 104 -4.94 8.68 -14.20
CA ASP A 104 -5.49 9.21 -15.44
C ASP A 104 -5.57 10.73 -15.42
N TYR A 105 -4.82 11.33 -16.33
CA TYR A 105 -4.80 12.77 -16.60
C TYR A 105 -5.19 13.09 -18.04
N TYR A 106 -6.03 12.28 -18.67
CA TYR A 106 -6.40 12.44 -20.09
C TYR A 106 -6.84 13.86 -20.44
N HIS A 107 -7.66 14.46 -19.60
CA HIS A 107 -8.19 15.83 -19.82
C HIS A 107 -7.25 16.95 -19.37
N HIS A 108 -6.08 16.66 -18.80
CA HIS A 108 -5.14 17.68 -18.32
C HIS A 108 -4.07 18.01 -19.37
N THR A 109 -4.46 18.71 -20.44
CA THR A 109 -3.62 19.00 -21.61
C THR A 109 -2.34 19.79 -21.30
N THR A 110 -2.30 20.51 -20.19
CA THR A 110 -1.11 21.25 -19.73
C THR A 110 0.02 20.38 -19.17
N LYS A 111 -0.25 19.09 -18.94
CA LYS A 111 0.79 18.12 -18.56
C LYS A 111 1.39 17.51 -19.84
N GLU A 112 2.47 18.08 -20.35
CA GLU A 112 3.07 17.66 -21.62
C GLU A 112 3.81 16.34 -21.55
N ASP A 113 4.29 15.95 -20.37
CA ASP A 113 5.06 14.75 -20.09
C ASP A 113 4.21 13.49 -19.80
N ARG A 114 2.87 13.56 -20.01
CA ARG A 114 1.98 12.42 -19.89
C ARG A 114 2.29 11.34 -20.91
N ARG A 115 2.20 10.08 -20.49
CA ARG A 115 2.37 8.91 -21.33
C ARG A 115 1.08 8.14 -21.52
N ALA A 116 1.07 7.22 -22.49
CA ALA A 116 0.00 6.23 -22.60
C ALA A 116 0.06 5.30 -21.37
N ILE A 117 -1.10 5.01 -20.77
CA ILE A 117 -1.22 4.15 -19.59
C ILE A 117 -2.20 3.00 -19.85
N GLY A 118 -2.04 1.91 -19.12
CA GLY A 118 -2.91 0.74 -19.20
C GLY A 118 -2.93 0.10 -20.58
N ASP A 119 -4.11 0.04 -21.18
CA ASP A 119 -4.33 -0.50 -22.55
C ASP A 119 -3.95 0.49 -23.67
N GLY A 120 -3.34 1.60 -23.35
CA GLY A 120 -2.91 2.66 -24.28
C GLY A 120 -3.98 3.70 -24.61
N LYS A 121 -5.20 3.59 -24.09
CA LYS A 121 -6.28 4.56 -24.30
C LYS A 121 -6.23 5.73 -23.33
N GLY A 122 -5.73 5.50 -22.11
CA GLY A 122 -5.53 6.54 -21.11
C GLY A 122 -4.24 7.34 -21.35
N LYS A 123 -4.18 8.55 -20.82
CA LYS A 123 -2.95 9.38 -20.79
C LYS A 123 -2.71 9.87 -19.37
N GLY A 124 -1.51 9.60 -18.86
CA GLY A 124 -1.19 9.93 -17.47
C GLY A 124 0.13 9.34 -17.03
N TYR A 125 0.14 8.81 -15.82
CA TYR A 125 1.31 8.20 -15.21
C TYR A 125 0.96 6.85 -14.58
N GLU A 126 1.89 5.91 -14.65
CA GLU A 126 1.86 4.69 -13.85
C GLU A 126 2.60 4.98 -12.53
N TYR A 127 1.90 4.80 -11.43
CA TYR A 127 2.42 5.06 -10.09
C TYR A 127 2.70 3.74 -9.38
N ILE A 128 3.98 3.42 -9.20
CA ILE A 128 4.44 2.28 -8.41
C ILE A 128 4.55 2.73 -6.95
N CYS A 129 4.01 1.94 -6.03
CA CYS A 129 4.03 2.23 -4.61
C CYS A 129 4.41 1.00 -3.77
N ASN A 130 5.30 1.21 -2.81
CA ASN A 130 5.66 0.25 -1.77
C ASN A 130 5.11 0.76 -0.44
N LEU A 131 3.94 0.27 -0.03
CA LEU A 131 3.25 0.67 1.19
C LEU A 131 3.63 -0.27 2.35
N ALA A 132 4.23 0.28 3.40
CA ALA A 132 4.54 -0.48 4.61
C ALA A 132 3.30 -0.67 5.49
N VAL A 133 3.12 -1.90 5.98
CA VAL A 133 2.01 -2.30 6.85
C VAL A 133 2.54 -3.15 8.00
N ASN A 134 2.06 -2.91 9.20
CA ASN A 134 2.37 -3.72 10.37
C ASN A 134 1.57 -5.04 10.30
N PRO A 135 2.23 -6.23 10.31
CA PRO A 135 1.53 -7.51 10.22
C PRO A 135 0.69 -7.84 11.46
N SER A 136 0.97 -7.25 12.63
CA SER A 136 0.30 -7.59 13.88
C SER A 136 -1.14 -7.04 13.94
N ASP A 137 -1.35 -5.82 13.46
CA ASP A 137 -2.63 -5.11 13.53
C ASP A 137 -3.17 -4.69 12.15
N GLY A 138 -2.39 -4.85 11.06
CA GLY A 138 -2.72 -4.39 9.71
C GLY A 138 -2.67 -2.86 9.56
N GLY A 139 -2.07 -2.15 10.51
CA GLY A 139 -1.93 -0.70 10.50
C GLY A 139 -0.97 -0.24 9.41
N VAL A 140 -1.36 0.79 8.65
CA VAL A 140 -0.52 1.39 7.62
C VAL A 140 0.58 2.22 8.28
N LEU A 141 1.83 1.85 8.05
CA LEU A 141 3.01 2.57 8.54
C LEU A 141 3.35 3.77 7.65
N GLY A 142 3.23 3.62 6.33
CA GLY A 142 3.45 4.67 5.33
C GLY A 142 4.11 4.17 4.05
N VAL A 143 4.46 5.08 3.15
CA VAL A 143 5.10 4.74 1.87
C VAL A 143 6.62 4.75 2.02
N LEU A 144 7.26 3.62 1.78
CA LEU A 144 8.71 3.48 1.82
C LEU A 144 9.36 3.97 0.53
N HIS A 145 8.78 3.55 -0.58
CA HIS A 145 9.29 3.87 -1.91
C HIS A 145 8.15 4.08 -2.90
N ASP A 146 8.33 4.99 -3.83
CA ASP A 146 7.40 5.19 -4.94
C ASP A 146 8.10 5.83 -6.14
N CYS A 147 7.48 5.67 -7.31
CA CYS A 147 7.86 6.44 -8.50
C CYS A 147 6.69 6.62 -9.47
N LEU A 148 6.82 7.62 -10.32
CA LEU A 148 6.06 7.73 -11.57
C LEU A 148 6.92 7.11 -12.68
N VAL A 149 6.46 5.99 -13.24
CA VAL A 149 7.23 5.18 -14.21
C VAL A 149 7.73 6.04 -15.37
N ASN A 150 9.03 5.99 -15.65
CA ASN A 150 9.69 6.71 -16.73
C ASN A 150 9.54 8.26 -16.71
N CYS A 151 9.13 8.82 -15.58
CA CYS A 151 8.90 10.26 -15.44
C CYS A 151 9.82 10.93 -14.42
N ASP A 152 10.37 10.15 -13.49
CA ASP A 152 11.30 10.67 -12.49
C ASP A 152 12.67 10.93 -13.13
N GLY A 153 13.27 12.06 -12.81
CA GLY A 153 14.63 12.39 -13.25
C GLY A 153 15.69 11.52 -12.57
N PRO A 154 16.90 11.44 -13.11
CA PRO A 154 17.99 10.62 -12.55
C PRO A 154 18.38 11.01 -11.12
N ASP A 155 18.17 12.27 -10.73
CA ASP A 155 18.48 12.77 -9.38
C ASP A 155 17.34 12.54 -8.37
N ASP A 156 16.16 12.19 -8.85
CA ASP A 156 14.93 12.10 -8.05
C ASP A 156 14.58 10.67 -7.62
N VAL A 157 15.21 9.69 -8.24
CA VAL A 157 15.07 8.27 -7.88
C VAL A 157 16.33 7.87 -7.12
N ASP A 158 16.17 7.05 -6.06
CA ASP A 158 17.25 6.15 -5.67
C ASP A 158 17.41 5.17 -6.84
N MET A 159 18.07 5.62 -7.90
CA MET A 159 18.31 4.84 -9.10
C MET A 159 18.93 3.53 -8.68
N VAL A 160 18.38 2.44 -9.18
CA VAL A 160 19.13 1.22 -9.22
C VAL A 160 20.46 1.55 -9.82
N ASP A 161 21.48 1.32 -9.05
CA ASP A 161 22.81 1.27 -9.61
C ASP A 161 22.83 0.11 -10.62
N TYR A 162 22.63 0.44 -11.90
CA TYR A 162 22.72 -0.54 -12.98
C TYR A 162 24.13 -1.17 -13.09
N SER A 163 25.09 -0.65 -12.33
CA SER A 163 26.37 -1.28 -12.07
C SER A 163 26.25 -2.44 -11.08
N ASP A 164 25.11 -2.62 -10.41
CA ASP A 164 24.87 -3.69 -9.45
C ASP A 164 25.26 -5.04 -10.07
N SER A 165 26.17 -5.72 -9.39
CA SER A 165 26.69 -7.02 -9.78
C SER A 165 25.59 -8.08 -9.99
N TYR A 166 24.46 -7.95 -9.28
CA TYR A 166 23.28 -8.78 -9.43
C TYR A 166 22.66 -8.59 -10.83
N LEU A 167 22.38 -7.35 -11.23
CA LEU A 167 21.78 -7.08 -12.54
C LEU A 167 22.71 -7.53 -13.68
N LYS A 168 24.02 -7.26 -13.57
CA LYS A 168 25.02 -7.72 -14.54
C LYS A 168 25.12 -9.24 -14.63
N LYS A 169 24.89 -9.95 -13.53
CA LYS A 169 24.93 -11.42 -13.51
C LYS A 169 23.80 -12.05 -14.31
N TYR A 170 22.62 -11.43 -14.31
CA TYR A 170 21.39 -12.02 -14.82
C TYR A 170 20.87 -11.39 -16.11
N LEU A 171 21.35 -10.19 -16.46
CA LEU A 171 20.89 -9.43 -17.61
C LEU A 171 22.03 -9.19 -18.59
N SER A 172 21.71 -9.17 -19.87
CA SER A 172 22.62 -8.68 -20.91
C SER A 172 22.62 -7.15 -20.94
N THR A 173 23.54 -6.55 -21.69
CA THR A 173 23.63 -5.09 -21.90
C THR A 173 22.33 -4.55 -22.52
N ASP A 174 21.77 -5.30 -23.48
CA ASP A 174 20.54 -4.93 -24.19
C ASP A 174 19.31 -5.03 -23.24
N ASP A 175 19.27 -6.03 -22.35
CA ASP A 175 18.25 -6.11 -21.29
C ASP A 175 18.30 -4.91 -20.32
N LEU A 176 19.50 -4.39 -20.04
CA LEU A 176 19.66 -3.23 -19.16
C LEU A 176 19.12 -1.92 -19.79
N GLU A 177 19.11 -1.82 -21.13
CA GLU A 177 18.47 -0.71 -21.82
C GLU A 177 16.95 -0.83 -21.84
N ASP A 178 16.42 -2.04 -22.08
CA ASP A 178 14.98 -2.34 -22.00
C ASP A 178 14.41 -2.14 -20.57
N ILE A 179 15.23 -2.34 -19.55
CA ILE A 179 14.88 -2.14 -18.13
C ILE A 179 14.40 -0.72 -17.86
N LYS A 180 15.02 0.28 -18.44
CA LYS A 180 14.68 1.69 -18.23
C LYS A 180 13.23 2.00 -18.63
N GLU A 181 12.64 1.21 -19.53
CA GLU A 181 11.29 1.41 -20.04
C GLU A 181 10.25 0.45 -19.46
N ASN A 182 10.69 -0.64 -18.81
CA ASN A 182 9.79 -1.68 -18.34
C ASN A 182 9.46 -1.52 -16.84
N HIS A 183 8.18 -1.29 -16.53
CA HIS A 183 7.71 -1.12 -15.14
C HIS A 183 8.08 -2.27 -14.19
N LYS A 184 8.18 -3.50 -14.65
CA LYS A 184 8.62 -4.65 -13.82
C LYS A 184 10.05 -4.49 -13.33
N HIS A 185 10.90 -3.95 -14.16
CA HIS A 185 12.28 -3.69 -13.77
C HIS A 185 12.39 -2.53 -12.79
N GLN A 186 11.51 -1.55 -12.89
CA GLN A 186 11.41 -0.50 -11.87
C GLN A 186 10.90 -1.05 -10.52
N MET A 187 9.99 -2.04 -10.52
CA MET A 187 9.62 -2.76 -9.30
C MET A 187 10.83 -3.42 -8.63
N VAL A 188 11.64 -4.15 -9.41
CA VAL A 188 12.91 -4.74 -8.90
C VAL A 188 13.81 -3.67 -8.32
N SER A 189 13.93 -2.55 -9.02
CA SER A 189 14.70 -1.39 -8.59
C SER A 189 14.28 -0.93 -7.21
N HIS A 190 12.99 -0.76 -7.00
CA HIS A 190 12.42 -0.32 -5.73
C HIS A 190 12.66 -1.32 -4.59
N ILE A 191 12.52 -2.61 -4.86
CA ILE A 191 12.84 -3.67 -3.89
C ILE A 191 14.30 -3.57 -3.46
N ARG A 192 15.21 -3.43 -4.40
CA ARG A 192 16.65 -3.37 -4.13
C ARG A 192 17.08 -2.08 -3.44
N ALA A 193 16.55 -0.94 -3.86
CA ALA A 193 16.82 0.36 -3.24
C ALA A 193 16.28 0.45 -1.81
N SER A 194 15.12 -0.16 -1.53
CA SER A 194 14.54 -0.18 -0.19
C SER A 194 15.35 -1.02 0.81
N ALA A 195 16.10 -2.02 0.33
CA ALA A 195 16.80 -2.97 1.19
C ALA A 195 17.81 -2.31 2.14
N GLU A 196 18.51 -1.26 1.69
CA GLU A 196 19.47 -0.54 2.54
C GLU A 196 18.81 0.12 3.76
N HIS A 197 17.55 0.51 3.62
CA HIS A 197 16.77 1.18 4.65
C HIS A 197 15.98 0.22 5.55
N LEU A 198 15.97 -1.07 5.21
CA LEU A 198 15.19 -2.11 5.91
C LEU A 198 16.05 -3.11 6.68
N LYS A 199 17.36 -2.87 6.81
CA LYS A 199 18.32 -3.77 7.47
C LYS A 199 17.99 -4.09 8.94
N GLU A 200 17.24 -3.20 9.59
CA GLU A 200 16.88 -3.37 11.00
C GLU A 200 15.53 -4.09 11.19
N TRP A 201 14.85 -4.48 10.10
CA TRP A 201 13.56 -5.18 10.12
C TRP A 201 13.61 -6.45 9.28
N ASN A 202 12.55 -7.25 9.35
CA ASN A 202 12.36 -8.44 8.53
C ASN A 202 11.31 -8.13 7.43
N PRO A 203 11.74 -7.67 6.25
CA PRO A 203 10.81 -7.24 5.21
C PRO A 203 10.17 -8.43 4.50
N ILE A 204 8.84 -8.36 4.30
CA ILE A 204 8.05 -9.33 3.54
C ILE A 204 7.32 -8.61 2.42
N HIS A 205 7.76 -8.79 1.18
CA HIS A 205 7.14 -8.20 0.01
C HIS A 205 5.86 -8.94 -0.35
N VAL A 206 4.75 -8.20 -0.46
CA VAL A 206 3.45 -8.76 -0.82
C VAL A 206 3.01 -8.15 -2.15
N GLY A 207 2.60 -8.99 -3.09
CA GLY A 207 2.18 -8.54 -4.42
C GLY A 207 1.07 -9.40 -5.02
N ASP A 208 0.38 -8.85 -6.00
CA ASP A 208 -0.64 -9.54 -6.76
C ASP A 208 -0.03 -10.39 -7.91
N ARG A 209 -0.86 -10.80 -8.88
CA ARG A 209 -0.42 -11.62 -10.03
C ARG A 209 0.59 -10.93 -10.94
N GLU A 210 0.68 -9.60 -10.91
CA GLU A 210 1.66 -8.87 -11.71
C GLU A 210 3.08 -9.08 -11.17
N PHE A 211 3.20 -9.34 -9.88
CA PHE A 211 4.47 -9.63 -9.20
C PHE A 211 4.90 -11.11 -9.31
N ASP A 212 4.10 -11.97 -9.95
CA ASP A 212 4.49 -13.36 -10.25
C ASP A 212 5.56 -13.40 -11.34
N ASP A 213 6.77 -13.00 -10.98
CA ASP A 213 7.95 -12.99 -11.85
C ASP A 213 9.16 -13.53 -11.09
N ILE A 214 9.85 -14.49 -11.70
CA ILE A 214 11.03 -15.13 -11.08
C ILE A 214 12.15 -14.12 -10.83
N PHE A 215 12.26 -13.09 -11.68
CA PHE A 215 13.27 -12.06 -11.50
C PHE A 215 12.97 -11.19 -10.25
N ILE A 216 11.71 -10.89 -10.00
CA ILE A 216 11.29 -10.20 -8.76
C ILE A 216 11.59 -11.08 -7.54
N MET A 217 11.26 -12.39 -7.59
CA MET A 217 11.54 -13.32 -6.49
C MET A 217 13.03 -13.39 -6.18
N LEU A 218 13.87 -13.57 -7.22
CA LEU A 218 15.33 -13.62 -7.06
C LEU A 218 15.89 -12.32 -6.52
N ALA A 219 15.43 -11.17 -6.99
CA ALA A 219 15.87 -9.87 -6.53
C ALA A 219 15.53 -9.62 -5.05
N THR A 220 14.38 -10.14 -4.63
CA THR A 220 13.94 -10.07 -3.22
C THR A 220 14.81 -10.96 -2.33
N MET A 221 15.01 -12.22 -2.73
CA MET A 221 15.84 -13.18 -2.00
C MET A 221 17.31 -12.76 -1.92
N ASP A 222 17.86 -12.14 -2.98
CA ASP A 222 19.23 -11.62 -3.00
C ASP A 222 19.48 -10.53 -1.93
N LYS A 223 18.43 -9.88 -1.47
CA LYS A 223 18.47 -8.90 -0.38
C LYS A 223 18.13 -9.50 0.98
N ASN A 224 17.98 -10.82 1.09
CA ASN A 224 17.51 -11.52 2.28
C ASN A 224 16.13 -11.05 2.75
N HIS A 225 15.27 -10.67 1.82
CA HIS A 225 13.90 -10.35 2.08
C HIS A 225 12.99 -11.53 1.77
N ASP A 226 11.86 -11.59 2.46
CA ASP A 226 10.81 -12.57 2.19
C ASP A 226 9.75 -12.01 1.23
N PHE A 227 8.93 -12.91 0.70
CA PHE A 227 7.79 -12.52 -0.13
C PHE A 227 6.57 -13.42 0.03
N VAL A 228 5.40 -12.85 -0.27
CA VAL A 228 4.13 -13.55 -0.48
C VAL A 228 3.50 -12.98 -1.74
N LEU A 229 3.58 -13.73 -2.84
CA LEU A 229 3.14 -13.27 -4.16
C LEU A 229 2.01 -14.15 -4.68
N ARG A 230 0.97 -13.54 -5.25
CA ARG A 230 -0.11 -14.30 -5.87
C ARG A 230 0.34 -14.89 -7.20
N ALA A 231 0.21 -16.20 -7.32
CA ALA A 231 0.63 -16.96 -8.49
C ALA A 231 -0.32 -16.81 -9.68
N LYS A 232 0.23 -16.91 -10.89
CA LYS A 232 -0.49 -17.25 -12.12
C LYS A 232 -0.59 -18.76 -12.22
N ASN A 233 -1.78 -19.32 -12.28
CA ASN A 233 -2.02 -20.78 -12.25
C ASN A 233 -1.80 -21.50 -13.60
N ILE A 234 -1.09 -20.90 -14.54
CA ILE A 234 -0.85 -21.45 -15.89
C ILE A 234 0.57 -21.99 -16.10
N ARG A 235 1.46 -21.91 -15.09
CA ARG A 235 2.86 -22.28 -15.24
C ARG A 235 3.11 -23.74 -14.83
N ASN A 236 4.08 -24.37 -15.50
CA ASN A 236 4.62 -25.66 -15.08
C ASN A 236 5.62 -25.45 -13.94
N VAL A 237 5.64 -26.39 -12.99
CA VAL A 237 6.50 -26.40 -11.82
C VAL A 237 7.09 -27.80 -11.63
N GLN A 238 8.22 -27.88 -10.95
CA GLN A 238 8.68 -29.15 -10.38
C GLN A 238 8.31 -29.21 -8.91
N THR A 239 7.85 -30.34 -8.45
CA THR A 239 7.47 -30.61 -7.05
C THR A 239 7.98 -31.99 -6.65
N PRO A 240 8.28 -32.26 -5.35
CA PRO A 240 8.51 -33.60 -4.91
C PRO A 240 7.37 -34.52 -5.33
N ASN A 241 7.70 -35.74 -5.72
CA ASN A 241 6.66 -36.74 -5.99
C ASN A 241 5.99 -37.15 -4.67
N PHE A 242 4.68 -37.18 -4.64
CA PHE A 242 3.89 -37.63 -3.48
C PHE A 242 2.69 -38.48 -3.92
N ASP A 243 2.30 -39.42 -3.08
CA ASP A 243 1.36 -40.51 -3.43
C ASP A 243 0.01 -40.03 -3.98
N ALA A 244 -0.45 -38.85 -3.54
CA ALA A 244 -1.72 -38.29 -4.00
C ALA A 244 -1.65 -37.69 -5.42
N LEU A 245 -0.46 -37.49 -6.00
CA LEU A 245 -0.31 -36.89 -7.32
C LEU A 245 -0.29 -37.98 -8.43
N PRO A 246 -1.38 -38.14 -9.19
CA PRO A 246 -1.48 -39.22 -10.18
C PRO A 246 -0.58 -38.95 -11.41
N GLU A 247 -0.16 -40.01 -12.07
CA GLU A 247 0.63 -39.92 -13.31
C GLU A 247 -0.05 -39.07 -14.39
N SER A 248 -1.39 -39.07 -14.44
CA SER A 248 -2.15 -38.28 -15.42
C SER A 248 -2.01 -36.75 -15.22
N ALA A 249 -1.60 -36.30 -14.03
CA ALA A 249 -1.32 -34.90 -13.73
C ALA A 249 0.09 -34.47 -14.12
N LEU A 250 0.95 -35.44 -14.49
CA LEU A 250 2.34 -35.17 -14.87
C LEU A 250 2.43 -34.64 -16.28
N VAL A 251 3.36 -33.74 -16.52
CA VAL A 251 3.69 -33.22 -17.84
C VAL A 251 5.10 -33.61 -18.22
N LYS A 252 5.32 -33.86 -19.52
CA LYS A 252 6.67 -34.10 -20.00
C LYS A 252 7.54 -32.87 -19.75
N LYS A 253 8.77 -33.09 -19.31
CA LYS A 253 9.78 -32.05 -19.12
C LYS A 253 9.82 -31.10 -20.32
N GLN A 254 9.60 -29.83 -20.12
CA GLN A 254 9.82 -28.82 -21.15
C GLN A 254 11.27 -28.33 -21.13
N GLY A 255 11.94 -28.50 -22.29
CA GLY A 255 13.21 -27.93 -22.73
C GLY A 255 14.23 -27.44 -21.70
N GLY A 256 15.39 -28.09 -21.62
CA GLY A 256 16.63 -27.49 -21.10
C GLY A 256 16.83 -27.43 -19.59
N HIS A 257 15.79 -27.51 -18.77
CA HIS A 257 15.93 -27.43 -17.31
C HIS A 257 16.21 -28.80 -16.70
N PRO A 258 17.24 -28.91 -15.84
CA PRO A 258 17.50 -30.18 -15.17
C PRO A 258 16.33 -30.52 -14.23
N MET A 259 15.91 -31.79 -14.24
CA MET A 259 14.99 -32.27 -13.19
C MET A 259 15.77 -32.44 -11.91
N LYS A 260 15.17 -31.99 -10.79
CA LYS A 260 15.68 -32.33 -9.46
C LYS A 260 15.41 -33.81 -9.18
N ASP A 261 16.34 -34.45 -8.50
CA ASP A 261 16.17 -35.83 -8.07
C ASP A 261 14.96 -35.97 -7.13
N GLY A 262 14.13 -36.97 -7.37
CA GLY A 262 12.88 -37.16 -6.61
C GLY A 262 11.74 -36.16 -6.92
N TYR A 263 11.91 -35.28 -7.92
CA TYR A 263 10.86 -34.32 -8.34
C TYR A 263 10.18 -34.77 -9.64
N VAL A 264 8.92 -34.34 -9.77
CA VAL A 264 8.12 -34.51 -10.98
C VAL A 264 7.67 -33.16 -11.52
N CYS A 265 7.35 -33.10 -12.82
CA CYS A 265 6.85 -31.87 -13.44
C CYS A 265 5.33 -31.92 -13.59
N THR A 266 4.64 -30.86 -13.19
CA THR A 266 3.18 -30.73 -13.30
C THR A 266 2.77 -29.28 -13.52
N LYS A 267 1.52 -29.05 -13.93
CA LYS A 267 0.95 -27.68 -13.95
C LYS A 267 0.43 -27.30 -12.59
N ILE A 268 0.59 -26.05 -12.18
CA ILE A 268 0.01 -25.55 -10.92
C ILE A 268 -1.48 -25.83 -10.85
N SER A 269 -2.23 -25.64 -11.94
CA SER A 269 -3.68 -25.90 -12.01
C SER A 269 -4.07 -27.37 -11.74
N GLU A 270 -3.17 -28.31 -12.01
CA GLU A 270 -3.36 -29.71 -11.66
C GLU A 270 -2.89 -29.99 -10.22
N LEU A 271 -1.69 -29.51 -9.89
CA LEU A 271 -1.08 -29.73 -8.57
C LEU A 271 -2.01 -29.35 -7.39
N ILE A 272 -2.66 -28.19 -7.49
CA ILE A 272 -3.56 -27.67 -6.42
C ILE A 272 -4.79 -28.54 -6.14
N LYS A 273 -5.09 -29.52 -7.00
CA LYS A 273 -6.18 -30.46 -6.80
C LYS A 273 -5.83 -31.57 -5.81
N TYR A 274 -4.55 -31.83 -5.63
CA TYR A 274 -4.02 -32.97 -4.88
C TYR A 274 -3.28 -32.58 -3.60
N ILE A 275 -3.05 -31.28 -3.36
CA ILE A 275 -2.42 -30.81 -2.13
C ILE A 275 -3.33 -31.09 -0.94
N PRO A 276 -2.84 -31.76 0.13
CA PRO A 276 -3.60 -31.95 1.36
C PRO A 276 -4.00 -30.60 1.98
N LEU A 277 -5.26 -30.45 2.32
CA LEU A 277 -5.81 -29.21 2.84
C LEU A 277 -6.29 -29.39 4.29
N SER A 278 -5.99 -28.44 5.15
CA SER A 278 -6.50 -28.32 6.52
C SER A 278 -7.50 -27.16 6.65
N PRO A 279 -8.48 -27.22 7.56
CA PRO A 279 -9.37 -26.09 7.82
C PRO A 279 -8.59 -24.82 8.16
N TYR A 280 -9.01 -23.70 7.56
CA TYR A 280 -8.36 -22.40 7.78
C TYR A 280 -9.29 -21.42 8.50
N LYS A 281 -10.34 -20.97 7.82
CA LYS A 281 -11.34 -20.04 8.39
C LYS A 281 -12.62 -20.00 7.57
N GLU A 282 -13.65 -19.38 8.14
CA GLU A 282 -14.85 -18.97 7.40
C GLU A 282 -14.75 -17.51 6.96
N LEU A 283 -15.24 -17.22 5.77
CA LEU A 283 -15.22 -15.89 5.19
C LEU A 283 -16.58 -15.58 4.55
N PRO A 284 -17.27 -14.49 4.95
CA PRO A 284 -18.54 -14.11 4.33
C PRO A 284 -18.29 -13.54 2.94
N LEU A 285 -19.03 -14.05 1.95
CA LEU A 285 -18.91 -13.67 0.54
C LEU A 285 -20.24 -13.24 -0.05
N ASP A 286 -20.23 -12.28 -1.00
CA ASP A 286 -21.35 -12.08 -1.92
C ASP A 286 -21.35 -13.19 -3.00
N GLY A 287 -22.45 -13.30 -3.78
CA GLY A 287 -22.57 -14.33 -4.81
C GLY A 287 -21.57 -14.19 -6.00
N ARG A 288 -20.65 -13.24 -5.94
CA ARG A 288 -19.55 -13.05 -6.89
C ARG A 288 -18.20 -13.40 -6.31
N GLY A 289 -18.19 -14.05 -5.13
CA GLY A 289 -16.97 -14.42 -4.43
C GLY A 289 -16.21 -13.26 -3.79
N ARG A 290 -16.84 -12.09 -3.64
CA ARG A 290 -16.23 -10.95 -2.95
C ARG A 290 -16.50 -11.02 -1.46
N VAL A 291 -15.48 -10.72 -0.65
CA VAL A 291 -15.65 -10.57 0.79
C VAL A 291 -16.66 -9.45 1.07
N THR A 292 -17.66 -9.74 1.90
CA THR A 292 -18.72 -8.81 2.26
C THR A 292 -19.03 -8.92 3.76
N GLU A 293 -19.85 -8.00 4.25
CA GLU A 293 -20.34 -8.10 5.61
C GLU A 293 -21.31 -9.27 5.79
N GLN A 294 -21.30 -9.85 6.99
CA GLN A 294 -22.11 -11.03 7.29
C GLN A 294 -23.61 -10.86 6.98
N ILE A 295 -24.16 -9.64 7.14
CA ILE A 295 -25.57 -9.36 6.84
C ILE A 295 -25.89 -9.51 5.34
N ASN A 296 -24.97 -9.10 4.49
CA ASN A 296 -25.13 -9.09 3.04
C ASN A 296 -24.46 -10.31 2.39
N ALA A 297 -23.87 -11.19 3.20
CA ALA A 297 -23.24 -12.39 2.70
C ALA A 297 -24.31 -13.33 2.15
N LYS A 298 -24.13 -13.79 0.92
CA LYS A 298 -24.94 -14.85 0.34
C LYS A 298 -24.51 -16.22 0.83
N ARG A 299 -23.22 -16.38 1.22
CA ARG A 299 -22.65 -17.58 1.80
C ARG A 299 -21.47 -17.27 2.71
N ASN A 300 -21.16 -18.19 3.60
CA ASN A 300 -19.91 -18.24 4.34
C ASN A 300 -19.00 -19.28 3.66
N ALA A 301 -17.92 -18.82 3.02
CA ALA A 301 -16.94 -19.68 2.40
C ALA A 301 -16.11 -20.39 3.47
N GLN A 302 -16.11 -21.72 3.45
CA GLN A 302 -15.25 -22.54 4.32
C GLN A 302 -13.90 -22.72 3.63
N LEU A 303 -12.92 -21.92 4.07
CA LEU A 303 -11.60 -21.91 3.50
C LEU A 303 -10.72 -22.99 4.13
N HIS A 304 -9.99 -23.69 3.29
CA HIS A 304 -8.99 -24.67 3.67
C HIS A 304 -7.64 -24.23 3.11
N ILE A 305 -6.56 -24.60 3.79
CA ILE A 305 -5.19 -24.21 3.44
C ILE A 305 -4.28 -25.43 3.39
N GLY A 306 -3.34 -25.41 2.44
CA GLY A 306 -2.32 -26.44 2.30
C GLY A 306 -1.10 -25.90 1.56
N SER A 307 0.01 -26.61 1.64
CA SER A 307 1.25 -26.21 1.00
C SER A 307 2.03 -27.37 0.42
N VAL A 308 2.89 -27.06 -0.54
CA VAL A 308 3.86 -28.00 -1.11
C VAL A 308 5.10 -27.22 -1.59
N PRO A 309 6.31 -27.74 -1.38
CA PRO A 309 7.52 -27.12 -1.95
C PRO A 309 7.53 -27.33 -3.48
N ILE A 310 7.96 -26.30 -4.19
CA ILE A 310 8.07 -26.31 -5.65
C ILE A 310 9.36 -25.64 -6.11
N SER A 311 9.77 -26.00 -7.32
CA SER A 311 10.82 -25.26 -8.06
C SER A 311 10.18 -24.60 -9.27
N LEU A 312 10.38 -23.28 -9.37
CA LEU A 312 9.98 -22.46 -10.51
C LEU A 312 11.17 -22.27 -11.45
N TYR A 313 10.90 -22.28 -12.75
CA TYR A 313 11.91 -22.02 -13.76
C TYR A 313 11.54 -20.82 -14.60
N ARG A 314 12.51 -19.96 -14.88
CA ARG A 314 12.35 -18.89 -15.84
C ARG A 314 12.19 -19.50 -17.23
N GLN A 315 11.06 -19.24 -17.88
CA GLN A 315 10.85 -19.66 -19.27
C GLN A 315 11.76 -18.83 -20.18
N ALA A 316 12.66 -19.51 -20.92
CA ALA A 316 13.38 -18.88 -22.01
C ALA A 316 12.36 -18.50 -23.10
N LYS A 317 12.15 -17.20 -23.37
CA LYS A 317 11.44 -16.77 -24.57
C LYS A 317 12.27 -17.21 -25.79
N ARG A 318 11.70 -17.99 -26.67
CA ARG A 318 12.38 -18.62 -27.81
C ARG A 318 13.18 -17.68 -28.74
N ASN A 319 12.92 -16.38 -28.71
CA ASN A 319 13.48 -15.36 -29.59
C ASN A 319 14.37 -14.31 -28.93
N HIS A 320 14.65 -14.42 -27.63
CA HIS A 320 15.50 -13.45 -26.95
C HIS A 320 16.83 -14.09 -26.55
N LYS A 321 17.92 -13.56 -27.08
CA LYS A 321 19.33 -13.94 -26.83
C LYS A 321 19.79 -13.75 -25.36
N TYR A 322 18.89 -13.37 -24.46
CA TYR A 322 19.15 -12.63 -23.23
C TYR A 322 19.28 -13.48 -21.95
N ILE A 323 19.10 -14.77 -21.99
CA ILE A 323 19.16 -15.58 -20.76
C ILE A 323 20.45 -16.39 -20.76
N LYS A 324 21.46 -15.89 -20.04
CA LYS A 324 22.75 -16.59 -19.91
C LYS A 324 22.64 -17.91 -19.14
N THR A 325 21.66 -18.04 -18.22
CA THR A 325 21.44 -19.26 -17.43
C THR A 325 19.97 -19.44 -17.08
N PRO A 326 19.39 -20.64 -17.30
CA PRO A 326 18.08 -20.96 -16.74
C PRO A 326 18.21 -20.98 -15.20
N GLN A 327 17.38 -20.18 -14.54
CA GLN A 327 17.39 -20.12 -13.08
C GLN A 327 16.18 -20.82 -12.52
N ALA A 328 16.43 -21.65 -11.52
CA ALA A 328 15.42 -22.22 -10.68
C ALA A 328 15.29 -21.37 -9.42
N VAL A 329 14.08 -21.18 -8.94
CA VAL A 329 13.76 -20.60 -7.64
C VAL A 329 12.99 -21.63 -6.85
N ASP A 330 13.52 -22.04 -5.71
CA ASP A 330 12.83 -22.93 -4.79
C ASP A 330 11.97 -22.08 -3.87
N VAL A 331 10.67 -22.40 -3.83
CA VAL A 331 9.67 -21.67 -3.05
C VAL A 331 8.61 -22.66 -2.54
N ASN A 332 7.81 -22.21 -1.60
CA ASN A 332 6.62 -22.92 -1.17
C ASN A 332 5.38 -22.37 -1.90
N LEU A 333 4.57 -23.28 -2.41
CA LEU A 333 3.24 -23.00 -2.93
C LEU A 333 2.24 -23.18 -1.79
N VAL A 334 1.55 -22.11 -1.41
CA VAL A 334 0.46 -22.13 -0.45
C VAL A 334 -0.86 -21.95 -1.20
N VAL A 335 -1.80 -22.86 -0.97
CA VAL A 335 -3.15 -22.83 -1.58
C VAL A 335 -4.17 -22.58 -0.50
N ILE A 336 -5.04 -21.60 -0.71
CA ILE A 336 -6.22 -21.37 0.10
C ILE A 336 -7.42 -21.52 -0.81
N LYS A 337 -8.30 -22.47 -0.48
CA LYS A 337 -9.41 -22.86 -1.34
C LYS A 337 -10.70 -23.02 -0.55
N GLU A 338 -11.79 -22.52 -1.13
CA GLU A 338 -13.15 -22.80 -0.67
C GLU A 338 -13.58 -24.21 -1.08
N LEU A 339 -14.10 -25.02 -0.14
CA LEU A 339 -14.57 -26.36 -0.42
C LEU A 339 -16.10 -26.49 -0.46
N ASN A 340 -16.84 -25.50 0.04
CA ASN A 340 -18.31 -25.50 0.11
C ASN A 340 -18.96 -24.53 -0.89
N SER A 341 -18.30 -24.23 -2.01
CA SER A 341 -18.89 -23.36 -3.04
C SER A 341 -20.16 -24.00 -3.60
N PRO A 342 -21.28 -23.25 -3.69
CA PRO A 342 -22.49 -23.72 -4.33
C PRO A 342 -22.27 -24.07 -5.79
N GLU A 343 -23.10 -24.98 -6.32
CA GLU A 343 -23.08 -25.33 -7.74
C GLU A 343 -23.34 -24.08 -8.62
N GLY A 344 -22.48 -23.88 -9.62
CA GLY A 344 -22.54 -22.72 -10.51
C GLY A 344 -21.87 -21.45 -10.01
N GLU A 345 -21.34 -21.42 -8.79
CA GLU A 345 -20.52 -20.32 -8.28
C GLU A 345 -19.03 -20.68 -8.24
N GLU A 346 -18.17 -19.73 -8.67
CA GLU A 346 -16.73 -19.93 -8.59
C GLU A 346 -16.26 -19.98 -7.13
N PRO A 347 -15.50 -21.02 -6.73
CA PRO A 347 -14.93 -21.09 -5.39
C PRO A 347 -13.84 -20.02 -5.22
N LEU A 348 -13.74 -19.47 -4.02
CA LEU A 348 -12.60 -18.62 -3.69
C LEU A 348 -11.32 -19.45 -3.73
N LEU A 349 -10.33 -18.95 -4.47
CA LEU A 349 -9.03 -19.60 -4.66
C LEU A 349 -7.90 -18.58 -4.63
N TRP A 350 -6.99 -18.75 -3.67
CA TRP A 350 -5.70 -18.07 -3.65
C TRP A 350 -4.59 -19.09 -3.80
N ILE A 351 -3.67 -18.79 -4.70
CA ILE A 351 -2.45 -19.56 -4.95
C ILE A 351 -1.30 -18.59 -4.69
N LEU A 352 -0.48 -18.88 -3.69
CA LEU A 352 0.56 -17.97 -3.21
C LEU A 352 1.93 -18.63 -3.30
N PHE A 353 2.93 -17.87 -3.72
CA PHE A 353 4.33 -18.24 -3.61
C PHE A 353 4.97 -17.53 -2.43
N THR A 354 5.81 -18.24 -1.68
CA THR A 354 6.61 -17.67 -0.60
C THR A 354 7.94 -18.40 -0.47
N ASN A 355 9.00 -17.70 -0.08
CA ASN A 355 10.28 -18.28 0.32
C ASN A 355 10.33 -18.60 1.82
N ARG A 356 9.28 -18.25 2.58
CA ARG A 356 9.18 -18.58 4.01
C ARG A 356 8.80 -20.03 4.20
N ASP A 357 9.24 -20.58 5.34
CA ASP A 357 8.86 -21.92 5.76
C ASP A 357 7.37 -22.01 6.10
N VAL A 358 6.71 -23.10 5.66
CA VAL A 358 5.26 -23.35 5.79
C VAL A 358 4.96 -24.80 6.19
N ASP A 359 5.85 -25.42 6.97
CA ASP A 359 5.77 -26.81 7.40
C ASP A 359 4.65 -27.08 8.43
N THR A 360 4.11 -26.03 9.06
CA THR A 360 3.03 -26.12 10.06
C THR A 360 1.79 -25.33 9.62
N LEU A 361 0.62 -25.72 10.15
CA LEU A 361 -0.63 -25.00 9.91
C LEU A 361 -0.55 -23.54 10.36
N GLU A 362 0.15 -23.25 11.46
CA GLU A 362 0.33 -21.89 11.97
C GLU A 362 1.11 -21.03 10.97
N LYS A 363 2.23 -21.53 10.45
CA LYS A 363 3.03 -20.83 9.44
C LYS A 363 2.26 -20.61 8.14
N MET A 364 1.53 -21.61 7.64
CA MET A 364 0.63 -21.46 6.49
C MET A 364 -0.44 -20.39 6.74
N THR A 365 -1.07 -20.44 7.92
CA THR A 365 -2.08 -19.46 8.34
C THR A 365 -1.52 -18.04 8.37
N TYR A 366 -0.28 -17.87 8.82
CA TYR A 366 0.39 -16.59 8.80
C TYR A 366 0.55 -16.03 7.37
N ILE A 367 0.94 -16.87 6.41
CA ILE A 367 1.02 -16.47 4.99
C ILE A 367 -0.34 -16.03 4.46
N GLY A 368 -1.41 -16.77 4.79
CA GLY A 368 -2.76 -16.37 4.42
C GLY A 368 -3.17 -15.01 4.98
N LYS A 369 -2.91 -14.77 6.27
CA LYS A 369 -3.17 -13.48 6.94
C LYS A 369 -2.39 -12.32 6.31
N ILE A 370 -1.11 -12.54 6.00
CA ILE A 370 -0.28 -11.54 5.30
C ILE A 370 -0.92 -11.15 3.97
N TYR A 371 -1.35 -12.13 3.17
CA TYR A 371 -1.91 -11.86 1.86
C TYR A 371 -3.28 -11.13 1.94
N GLU A 372 -4.06 -11.40 2.97
CA GLU A 372 -5.32 -10.65 3.21
C GLU A 372 -5.07 -9.15 3.40
N LEU A 373 -3.96 -8.78 4.04
CA LEU A 373 -3.61 -7.38 4.25
C LEU A 373 -3.21 -6.65 2.95
N ARG A 374 -2.97 -7.36 1.85
CA ARG A 374 -2.68 -6.75 0.54
C ARG A 374 -3.72 -5.72 0.13
N TRP A 375 -4.99 -5.93 0.51
CA TRP A 375 -6.05 -4.98 0.22
C TRP A 375 -5.80 -3.56 0.75
N LYS A 376 -4.90 -3.39 1.73
CA LYS A 376 -4.56 -2.07 2.29
C LYS A 376 -4.01 -1.10 1.26
N ILE A 377 -3.26 -1.58 0.27
CA ILE A 377 -2.74 -0.70 -0.78
C ILE A 377 -3.84 -0.21 -1.72
N GLU A 378 -4.85 -1.05 -2.02
CA GLU A 378 -6.01 -0.65 -2.81
C GLU A 378 -6.87 0.39 -2.07
N GLU A 379 -7.05 0.21 -0.75
CA GLU A 379 -7.72 1.20 0.11
C GLU A 379 -6.94 2.51 0.13
N PHE A 380 -5.61 2.44 0.21
CA PHE A 380 -4.72 3.61 0.16
C PHE A 380 -4.83 4.34 -1.18
N PHE A 381 -4.75 3.65 -2.32
CA PHE A 381 -4.94 4.28 -3.64
C PHE A 381 -6.31 4.92 -3.80
N ARG A 382 -7.36 4.24 -3.33
CA ARG A 382 -8.71 4.82 -3.32
C ARG A 382 -8.75 6.11 -2.52
N LEU A 383 -8.12 6.16 -1.35
CA LEU A 383 -8.03 7.35 -0.52
C LEU A 383 -7.33 8.50 -1.27
N LEU A 384 -6.19 8.23 -1.92
CA LEU A 384 -5.47 9.23 -2.71
C LEU A 384 -6.32 9.76 -3.88
N LYS A 385 -7.01 8.90 -4.62
CA LYS A 385 -7.80 9.28 -5.79
C LYS A 385 -9.11 9.97 -5.43
N THR A 386 -9.84 9.48 -4.43
CA THR A 386 -11.18 9.99 -4.12
C THR A 386 -11.16 11.13 -3.13
N THR A 387 -10.37 11.04 -2.04
CA THR A 387 -10.33 12.04 -0.98
C THR A 387 -9.35 13.16 -1.31
N TYR A 388 -8.11 12.79 -1.62
CA TYR A 388 -7.08 13.77 -1.99
C TYR A 388 -7.18 14.21 -3.46
N LYS A 389 -8.09 13.62 -4.23
CA LYS A 389 -8.38 13.99 -5.63
C LYS A 389 -7.11 14.09 -6.49
N LEU A 390 -6.21 13.12 -6.31
CA LEU A 390 -4.91 13.08 -6.96
C LEU A 390 -5.00 13.31 -8.47
N GLU A 391 -5.96 12.67 -9.16
CA GLU A 391 -6.16 12.80 -10.60
C GLU A 391 -6.78 14.15 -11.04
N GLN A 392 -7.21 14.98 -10.08
CA GLN A 392 -7.69 16.34 -10.34
C GLN A 392 -6.61 17.41 -10.09
N ALA A 393 -5.42 17.01 -9.63
CA ALA A 393 -4.31 17.92 -9.38
C ALA A 393 -3.81 18.58 -10.67
N ARG A 394 -3.78 19.92 -10.70
CA ARG A 394 -3.47 20.73 -11.90
C ARG A 394 -2.00 21.07 -12.04
N TYR A 395 -1.10 20.32 -11.42
CA TYR A 395 0.34 20.47 -11.65
C TYR A 395 0.71 20.04 -13.07
N ASN A 396 1.58 20.78 -13.72
CA ASN A 396 1.85 20.65 -15.17
C ASN A 396 2.97 19.67 -15.52
N SER A 397 3.62 19.02 -14.54
CA SER A 397 4.69 18.05 -14.79
C SER A 397 4.66 16.90 -13.79
N ALA A 398 5.25 15.75 -14.17
CA ALA A 398 5.42 14.58 -13.33
C ALA A 398 6.20 14.92 -12.04
N SER A 399 7.25 15.72 -12.11
CA SER A 399 8.05 16.14 -10.95
C SER A 399 7.20 16.85 -9.90
N LYS A 400 6.31 17.76 -10.30
CA LYS A 400 5.39 18.44 -9.38
C LYS A 400 4.33 17.50 -8.82
N VAL A 401 3.83 16.56 -9.63
CA VAL A 401 2.92 15.50 -9.16
C VAL A 401 3.62 14.59 -8.15
N ALA A 402 4.89 14.24 -8.38
CA ALA A 402 5.67 13.44 -7.44
C ALA A 402 5.88 14.15 -6.10
N ARG A 403 6.14 15.46 -6.08
CA ARG A 403 6.23 16.28 -4.85
C ARG A 403 4.90 16.31 -4.11
N TYR A 404 3.81 16.49 -4.86
CA TYR A 404 2.45 16.45 -4.32
C TYR A 404 2.13 15.09 -3.70
N LEU A 405 2.52 14.00 -4.38
CA LEU A 405 2.37 12.62 -3.85
C LEU A 405 3.07 12.45 -2.50
N VAL A 406 4.27 12.98 -2.31
CA VAL A 406 4.93 12.87 -0.99
C VAL A 406 4.07 13.48 0.12
N LEU A 407 3.52 14.69 -0.09
CA LEU A 407 2.70 15.38 0.91
C LEU A 407 1.41 14.62 1.21
N ILE A 408 0.66 14.24 0.16
CA ILE A 408 -0.65 13.59 0.36
C ILE A 408 -0.53 12.15 0.84
N THR A 409 0.56 11.45 0.54
CA THR A 409 0.78 10.08 1.05
C THR A 409 1.06 10.11 2.56
N ILE A 410 1.79 11.10 3.08
CA ILE A 410 1.96 11.30 4.52
C ILE A 410 0.61 11.63 5.18
N ALA A 411 -0.16 12.55 4.60
CA ALA A 411 -1.48 12.90 5.14
C ALA A 411 -2.47 11.71 5.10
N ALA A 412 -2.44 10.90 4.04
CA ALA A 412 -3.22 9.68 3.94
C ALA A 412 -2.82 8.63 4.99
N GLN A 413 -1.51 8.47 5.23
CA GLN A 413 -0.99 7.62 6.30
C GLN A 413 -1.55 8.02 7.66
N MET A 414 -1.57 9.32 8.00
CA MET A 414 -2.14 9.81 9.25
C MET A 414 -3.63 9.44 9.38
N THR A 415 -4.40 9.58 8.30
CA THR A 415 -5.81 9.19 8.27
C THR A 415 -5.99 7.68 8.52
N MET A 416 -5.16 6.85 7.91
CA MET A 416 -5.25 5.39 8.06
C MET A 416 -4.77 4.89 9.43
N LYS A 417 -3.90 5.64 10.11
CA LYS A 417 -3.47 5.34 11.50
C LYS A 417 -4.57 5.55 12.55
N LEU A 418 -5.62 6.29 12.27
CA LEU A 418 -6.67 6.59 13.26
C LEU A 418 -7.28 5.34 13.89
N ARG A 419 -7.42 4.25 13.14
CA ARG A 419 -7.95 2.98 13.67
C ARG A 419 -6.99 2.35 14.67
N SER A 420 -5.72 2.20 14.33
CA SER A 420 -4.69 1.65 15.23
C SER A 420 -4.57 2.49 16.49
N LEU A 421 -4.58 3.81 16.38
CA LEU A 421 -4.52 4.73 17.53
C LEU A 421 -5.71 4.55 18.47
N ALA A 422 -6.89 4.25 17.93
CA ALA A 422 -8.11 4.01 18.71
C ALA A 422 -8.24 2.58 19.23
N GLY A 423 -7.28 1.70 18.97
CA GLY A 423 -7.36 0.27 19.30
C GLY A 423 -8.49 -0.47 18.57
N ILE A 424 -8.84 0.00 17.37
CA ILE A 424 -9.89 -0.55 16.50
C ILE A 424 -9.24 -1.36 15.39
N SER A 425 -9.79 -2.52 15.08
CA SER A 425 -9.30 -3.40 14.01
C SER A 425 -9.26 -2.69 12.65
N GLN A 426 -8.44 -3.19 11.75
CA GLN A 426 -8.31 -2.64 10.41
C GLN A 426 -9.43 -3.07 9.45
N SER A 427 -10.40 -3.87 9.93
CA SER A 427 -11.62 -4.16 9.19
C SER A 427 -12.49 -2.90 9.06
N ALA A 428 -13.11 -2.68 7.91
CA ALA A 428 -14.06 -1.58 7.75
C ALA A 428 -15.26 -1.75 8.69
N SER A 429 -15.74 -2.96 8.87
CA SER A 429 -16.82 -3.30 9.80
C SER A 429 -16.26 -3.52 11.20
N LEU A 430 -16.93 -2.96 12.20
CA LEU A 430 -16.62 -3.18 13.60
C LEU A 430 -17.19 -4.53 14.06
N ASP A 431 -16.45 -5.27 14.87
CA ASP A 431 -17.02 -6.39 15.62
C ASP A 431 -17.97 -5.90 16.73
N ASP A 432 -18.61 -6.81 17.44
CA ASP A 432 -19.61 -6.47 18.46
C ASP A 432 -19.02 -5.73 19.68
N GLU A 433 -17.77 -6.00 20.01
CA GLU A 433 -17.06 -5.34 21.12
C GLU A 433 -16.61 -3.94 20.71
N GLU A 434 -15.97 -3.83 19.56
CA GLU A 434 -15.54 -2.54 18.97
C GLU A 434 -16.75 -1.60 18.77
N TYR A 435 -17.85 -2.13 18.22
CA TYR A 435 -19.08 -1.37 18.06
C TYR A 435 -19.58 -0.81 19.39
N ARG A 436 -19.60 -1.62 20.47
CA ARG A 436 -19.99 -1.15 21.79
C ARG A 436 -19.08 -0.05 22.31
N LYS A 437 -17.76 -0.23 22.18
CA LYS A 437 -16.75 0.77 22.60
C LYS A 437 -16.92 2.10 21.85
N VAL A 438 -17.02 2.07 20.52
CA VAL A 438 -17.20 3.28 19.71
C VAL A 438 -18.54 3.95 19.98
N LYS A 439 -19.61 3.17 20.17
CA LYS A 439 -20.94 3.68 20.50
C LYS A 439 -20.99 4.37 21.86
N GLU A 440 -20.29 3.81 22.85
CA GLU A 440 -20.16 4.40 24.18
C GLU A 440 -19.37 5.70 24.13
N ALA A 441 -18.25 5.72 23.43
CA ALA A 441 -17.47 6.94 23.21
C ALA A 441 -18.27 8.04 22.48
N MET A 442 -19.18 7.68 21.57
CA MET A 442 -20.07 8.63 20.90
C MET A 442 -21.11 9.25 21.86
N LYS A 443 -21.62 8.45 22.82
CA LYS A 443 -22.63 8.93 23.79
C LYS A 443 -21.99 9.82 24.84
N HIS A 444 -20.76 9.52 25.23
CA HIS A 444 -20.04 10.14 26.33
C HIS A 444 -18.70 10.74 25.86
N PRO A 445 -18.71 11.73 24.95
CA PRO A 445 -17.49 12.27 24.33
C PRO A 445 -16.56 12.98 25.34
N SER A 446 -17.07 13.37 26.50
CA SER A 446 -16.32 14.07 27.55
C SER A 446 -15.96 13.16 28.74
N ASP A 447 -16.23 11.85 28.65
CA ASP A 447 -15.90 10.90 29.72
C ASP A 447 -14.41 10.55 29.70
N ASP A 448 -13.68 11.06 30.70
CA ASP A 448 -12.22 10.84 30.80
C ASP A 448 -11.82 9.38 31.10
N LYS A 449 -12.78 8.51 31.45
CA LYS A 449 -12.54 7.07 31.60
C LYS A 449 -12.43 6.36 30.26
N ILE A 450 -12.92 6.98 29.18
CA ILE A 450 -12.81 6.44 27.83
C ILE A 450 -11.53 7.02 27.19
N ASP A 451 -10.72 6.15 26.58
CA ASP A 451 -9.49 6.56 25.91
C ASP A 451 -9.72 7.70 24.92
N ILE A 452 -8.86 8.72 24.96
CA ILE A 452 -9.01 9.94 24.15
C ILE A 452 -8.98 9.65 22.65
N ASN A 453 -8.15 8.69 22.19
CA ASN A 453 -8.07 8.33 20.77
C ASN A 453 -9.36 7.65 20.32
N LEU A 454 -9.97 6.84 21.18
CA LEU A 454 -11.25 6.21 20.89
C LEU A 454 -12.39 7.25 20.83
N ARG A 455 -12.39 8.24 21.72
CA ARG A 455 -13.34 9.36 21.67
C ARG A 455 -13.17 10.19 20.40
N LEU A 456 -11.92 10.49 20.04
CA LEU A 456 -11.60 11.21 18.79
C LEU A 456 -12.01 10.41 17.55
N PHE A 457 -11.73 9.12 17.51
CA PHE A 457 -12.15 8.23 16.42
C PHE A 457 -13.68 8.22 16.26
N ALA A 458 -14.41 8.07 17.36
CA ALA A 458 -15.88 8.07 17.37
C ALA A 458 -16.45 9.42 16.88
N LEU A 459 -15.87 10.53 17.30
CA LEU A 459 -16.24 11.88 16.83
C LEU A 459 -15.99 12.01 15.32
N ILE A 460 -14.81 11.64 14.86
CA ILE A 460 -14.43 11.69 13.44
C ILE A 460 -15.38 10.81 12.62
N ALA A 461 -15.65 9.57 13.04
CA ALA A 461 -16.56 8.67 12.33
C ALA A 461 -17.98 9.28 12.21
N ARG A 462 -18.50 9.86 13.30
CA ARG A 462 -19.81 10.52 13.31
C ARG A 462 -19.85 11.72 12.37
N ARG A 463 -18.85 12.60 12.43
CA ARG A 463 -18.75 13.80 11.58
C ARG A 463 -18.57 13.44 10.10
N GLY A 464 -17.94 12.31 9.83
CA GLY A 464 -17.78 11.76 8.48
C GLY A 464 -19.03 11.12 7.88
N GLY A 465 -20.11 11.01 8.66
CA GLY A 465 -21.41 10.50 8.23
C GLY A 465 -21.69 9.05 8.65
N TRP A 466 -20.93 8.48 9.59
CA TRP A 466 -21.30 7.19 10.18
C TRP A 466 -22.55 7.33 11.04
N LEU A 467 -23.60 6.57 10.70
CA LEU A 467 -24.90 6.66 11.35
C LEU A 467 -24.97 5.94 12.70
N GLY A 468 -23.89 5.25 13.10
CA GLY A 468 -23.84 4.50 14.35
C GLY A 468 -24.72 3.26 14.34
N ARG A 469 -25.02 2.68 13.19
CA ARG A 469 -25.73 1.41 13.07
C ARG A 469 -24.74 0.26 13.24
N ARG A 470 -25.21 -0.83 13.86
CA ARG A 470 -24.43 -2.05 13.97
C ARG A 470 -24.11 -2.56 12.57
N ARG A 471 -22.82 -2.84 12.32
CA ARG A 471 -22.26 -3.34 11.06
C ARG A 471 -22.17 -2.31 9.92
N ASP A 472 -22.55 -1.04 10.12
CA ASP A 472 -22.22 0.00 9.14
C ASP A 472 -20.70 0.15 9.09
N PRO A 473 -20.08 0.12 7.89
CA PRO A 473 -18.62 0.23 7.78
C PRO A 473 -18.13 1.64 8.11
N ILE A 474 -17.00 1.73 8.81
CA ILE A 474 -16.27 2.98 8.99
C ILE A 474 -15.02 2.92 8.12
N GLY A 475 -15.17 3.12 6.81
CA GLY A 475 -14.05 3.10 5.88
C GLY A 475 -13.24 4.41 5.90
N SER A 476 -12.08 4.39 5.22
CA SER A 476 -11.15 5.53 5.13
C SER A 476 -11.81 6.81 4.59
N THR A 477 -12.79 6.70 3.70
CA THR A 477 -13.55 7.85 3.18
C THR A 477 -14.39 8.55 4.26
N ILE A 478 -15.02 7.77 5.16
CA ILE A 478 -15.77 8.32 6.31
C ILE A 478 -14.79 9.03 7.25
N LEU A 479 -13.70 8.35 7.61
CA LEU A 479 -12.68 8.90 8.50
C LEU A 479 -12.06 10.17 7.94
N SER A 480 -11.70 10.21 6.67
CA SER A 480 -11.14 11.41 6.04
C SER A 480 -12.09 12.58 6.04
N ARG A 481 -13.38 12.34 5.72
CA ARG A 481 -14.41 13.38 5.71
C ARG A 481 -14.61 13.94 7.11
N GLY A 482 -14.72 13.06 8.10
CA GLY A 482 -14.91 13.47 9.50
C GLY A 482 -13.69 14.16 10.08
N MET A 483 -12.50 13.72 9.76
CA MET A 483 -11.25 14.36 10.18
C MET A 483 -11.17 15.79 9.63
N MET A 484 -11.51 15.99 8.36
CA MET A 484 -11.54 17.33 7.77
C MET A 484 -12.53 18.25 8.49
N ASP A 485 -13.72 17.74 8.78
CA ASP A 485 -14.74 18.53 9.48
C ASP A 485 -14.28 18.91 10.90
N VAL A 486 -13.70 17.96 11.64
CA VAL A 486 -13.14 18.23 12.98
C VAL A 486 -11.99 19.24 12.92
N LEU A 487 -11.06 19.09 11.97
CA LEU A 487 -9.93 20.01 11.82
C LEU A 487 -10.40 21.42 11.44
N THR A 488 -11.42 21.54 10.58
CA THR A 488 -12.01 22.84 10.22
C THR A 488 -12.62 23.54 11.46
N VAL A 489 -13.33 22.80 12.30
CA VAL A 489 -13.89 23.34 13.54
C VAL A 489 -12.79 23.79 14.52
N LEU A 490 -11.76 22.96 14.70
CA LEU A 490 -10.63 23.30 15.59
C LEU A 490 -9.87 24.53 15.10
N GLN A 491 -9.63 24.62 13.80
CA GLN A 491 -8.98 25.79 13.20
C GLN A 491 -9.82 27.06 13.40
N PHE A 492 -11.13 26.99 13.14
CA PHE A 492 -12.04 28.08 13.36
C PHE A 492 -12.03 28.55 14.85
N GLN A 493 -12.08 27.61 15.80
CA GLN A 493 -12.00 27.91 17.22
C GLN A 493 -10.68 28.57 17.61
N GLN A 494 -9.57 28.17 17.03
CA GLN A 494 -8.26 28.76 17.31
C GLN A 494 -8.13 30.17 16.73
N GLU A 495 -8.61 30.39 15.50
CA GLU A 495 -8.54 31.69 14.82
C GLU A 495 -9.48 32.75 15.41
N HIS A 496 -10.60 32.31 15.99
CA HIS A 496 -11.67 33.20 16.50
C HIS A 496 -11.95 33.00 17.97
N LYS A 497 -10.96 32.58 18.76
CA LYS A 497 -11.12 32.28 20.18
C LYS A 497 -11.71 33.46 20.97
N ASP A 498 -11.24 34.67 20.72
CA ASP A 498 -11.69 35.87 21.43
C ASP A 498 -13.12 36.20 21.05
N LEU A 499 -13.46 36.14 19.76
CA LEU A 499 -14.84 36.36 19.29
C LEU A 499 -15.80 35.31 19.84
N LEU A 500 -15.40 34.02 19.87
CA LEU A 500 -16.23 32.95 20.45
C LEU A 500 -16.45 33.14 21.95
N ASN A 501 -15.44 33.57 22.68
CA ASN A 501 -15.59 33.91 24.12
C ASN A 501 -16.55 35.09 24.32
N GLU A 502 -16.48 36.13 23.47
CA GLU A 502 -17.39 37.26 23.50
C GLU A 502 -18.84 36.82 23.23
N LEU A 503 -19.08 36.00 22.21
CA LEU A 503 -20.41 35.46 21.87
C LEU A 503 -20.96 34.53 22.98
N GLN A 504 -20.11 33.73 23.61
CA GLN A 504 -20.52 32.88 24.74
C GLN A 504 -20.92 33.68 25.98
N ASN A 505 -20.23 34.79 26.21
CA ASN A 505 -20.53 35.69 27.34
C ASN A 505 -21.73 36.61 27.05
N ASN A 506 -22.02 36.91 25.78
CA ASN A 506 -23.11 37.78 25.34
C ASN A 506 -23.93 37.11 24.21
N PRO A 507 -24.69 36.03 24.51
CA PRO A 507 -25.45 35.31 23.48
C PRO A 507 -26.52 36.13 22.76
N GLN A 508 -26.91 37.28 23.31
CA GLN A 508 -27.89 38.19 22.72
C GLN A 508 -27.35 38.93 21.48
N ASN A 509 -26.04 38.90 21.25
CA ASN A 509 -25.42 39.53 20.07
C ASN A 509 -25.43 38.63 18.81
N ILE A 510 -26.04 37.44 18.87
CA ILE A 510 -26.09 36.48 17.75
C ILE A 510 -27.35 36.66 16.89
N PHE A 511 -28.39 37.38 17.40
CA PHE A 511 -29.68 37.57 16.71
C PHE A 511 -30.08 39.03 16.68
#